data_e10c2b3fbac788b2476798caa60641fa
#
_entry.id   e10c2b3fbac788b2476798caa60641fa
#
_cell.length_a   1.000
_cell.length_b   1.000
_cell.length_c   1.000
_cell.angle_alpha   90.00
_cell.angle_beta   90.00
_cell.angle_gamma   90.00
#
_symmetry.space_group_name_H-M   'P 1'
#
loop_
_entity.id
_entity.type
_entity.pdbx_description
1 polymer ?
#
loop_
_entity_poly.entity_id
_entity_poly.type
_entity_poly.pdbx_seq_one_letter_code
_entity_poly.pdbx_strand_id
1 'polypeptide(L)'
;ELGSIASGKLADMVILDKNPLEDATNYSSVALVIKDGEVFNPKELLSPTPEDLAQRQLVAYNAHDLEGFLSVYSKEVKLYNFPNELILEGIDQMRERYATRFESANLYAEVVNRNVMGDYIIDQERVIGSGSEEVKATVIYHVSEGLIDKVWFIIK
;
A
#
# COMPACT_ATOMS: atom_id res chain seq x y z
N GLU A 1 -20.47 -31.98 7.32
CA GLU A 1 -20.32 -32.42 5.91
C GLU A 1 -20.42 -31.22 4.96
N LEU A 2 -19.67 -31.26 3.86
CA LEU A 2 -19.60 -30.24 2.82
C LEU A 2 -20.33 -30.67 1.54
N GLY A 3 -20.43 -29.80 0.54
CA GLY A 3 -20.83 -30.12 -0.83
C GLY A 3 -22.33 -29.92 -1.14
N SER A 4 -23.13 -29.40 -0.20
CA SER A 4 -24.50 -28.92 -0.48
C SER A 4 -25.00 -27.98 0.61
N ILE A 5 -25.91 -27.09 0.26
CA ILE A 5 -26.54 -26.15 1.19
C ILE A 5 -27.73 -26.84 1.84
N ALA A 6 -27.61 -27.21 3.12
CA ALA A 6 -28.65 -27.81 3.91
C ALA A 6 -28.46 -27.52 5.41
N SER A 7 -29.55 -27.52 6.17
CA SER A 7 -29.48 -27.34 7.63
C SER A 7 -28.60 -28.39 8.30
N GLY A 8 -27.74 -27.98 9.24
CA GLY A 8 -26.79 -28.83 9.97
C GLY A 8 -25.48 -29.14 9.24
N LYS A 9 -25.21 -28.51 8.10
CA LYS A 9 -23.91 -28.57 7.40
C LYS A 9 -23.04 -27.37 7.71
N LEU A 10 -21.74 -27.52 7.46
CA LEU A 10 -20.80 -26.41 7.57
C LEU A 10 -21.13 -25.33 6.53
N ALA A 11 -21.15 -24.10 6.96
CA ALA A 11 -21.41 -22.95 6.10
C ALA A 11 -20.11 -22.47 5.45
N ASP A 12 -19.57 -23.30 4.54
CA ASP A 12 -18.42 -22.98 3.68
C ASP A 12 -18.95 -22.79 2.25
N MET A 13 -18.93 -21.54 1.77
CA MET A 13 -19.51 -21.15 0.47
C MET A 13 -18.72 -20.04 -0.20
N VAL A 14 -18.79 -20.03 -1.54
CA VAL A 14 -18.37 -18.88 -2.35
C VAL A 14 -19.59 -18.36 -3.09
N ILE A 15 -19.84 -17.06 -3.00
CA ILE A 15 -20.90 -16.37 -3.73
C ILE A 15 -20.26 -15.65 -4.90
N LEU A 16 -20.78 -15.84 -6.09
CA LEU A 16 -20.31 -15.22 -7.32
C LEU A 16 -21.33 -14.17 -7.81
N ASP A 17 -20.84 -13.05 -8.36
CA ASP A 17 -21.67 -12.02 -8.98
C ASP A 17 -22.27 -12.46 -10.32
N LYS A 18 -21.59 -13.39 -11.00
CA LYS A 18 -21.98 -13.89 -12.33
C LYS A 18 -22.14 -15.40 -12.33
N ASN A 19 -23.01 -15.89 -13.22
CA ASN A 19 -23.29 -17.33 -13.33
C ASN A 19 -22.13 -18.08 -14.01
N PRO A 20 -21.41 -18.98 -13.30
CA PRO A 20 -20.28 -19.72 -13.86
C PRO A 20 -20.70 -20.81 -14.86
N LEU A 21 -22.01 -21.17 -14.90
CA LEU A 21 -22.54 -22.13 -15.87
C LEU A 21 -22.75 -21.49 -17.26
N GLU A 22 -22.79 -20.18 -17.35
CA GLU A 22 -22.88 -19.44 -18.62
C GLU A 22 -21.51 -19.22 -19.25
N ASP A 23 -20.51 -18.92 -18.43
CA ASP A 23 -19.13 -18.72 -18.83
C ASP A 23 -18.19 -19.10 -17.69
N ALA A 24 -17.24 -19.99 -17.96
CA ALA A 24 -16.27 -20.47 -16.96
C ALA A 24 -15.39 -19.32 -16.38
N THR A 25 -15.17 -18.22 -17.12
CA THR A 25 -14.44 -17.05 -16.60
C THR A 25 -15.16 -16.37 -15.44
N ASN A 26 -16.46 -16.59 -15.30
CA ASN A 26 -17.28 -16.04 -14.22
C ASN A 26 -16.93 -16.64 -12.83
N TYR A 27 -16.15 -17.73 -12.74
CA TYR A 27 -15.59 -18.19 -11.47
C TYR A 27 -14.68 -17.14 -10.78
N SER A 28 -14.12 -16.20 -11.53
CA SER A 28 -13.33 -15.09 -10.97
C SER A 28 -14.18 -13.97 -10.35
N SER A 29 -15.52 -13.99 -10.55
CA SER A 29 -16.42 -12.95 -10.05
C SER A 29 -16.85 -13.19 -8.59
N VAL A 30 -15.90 -13.45 -7.69
CA VAL A 30 -16.19 -13.74 -6.28
C VAL A 30 -16.70 -12.46 -5.60
N ALA A 31 -17.95 -12.53 -5.11
CA ALA A 31 -18.61 -11.49 -4.34
C ALA A 31 -18.32 -11.62 -2.85
N LEU A 32 -18.52 -12.85 -2.30
CA LEU A 32 -18.31 -13.15 -0.89
C LEU A 32 -17.73 -14.55 -0.72
N VAL A 33 -16.95 -14.72 0.34
CA VAL A 33 -16.52 -16.03 0.84
C VAL A 33 -17.12 -16.22 2.22
N ILE A 34 -17.72 -17.37 2.47
CA ILE A 34 -18.23 -17.76 3.80
C ILE A 34 -17.46 -18.97 4.25
N LYS A 35 -16.82 -18.87 5.42
CA LYS A 35 -16.05 -19.93 6.04
C LYS A 35 -16.50 -20.14 7.48
N ASP A 36 -16.92 -21.35 7.82
CA ASP A 36 -17.48 -21.70 9.14
C ASP A 36 -18.62 -20.77 9.59
N GLY A 37 -19.41 -20.22 8.62
CA GLY A 37 -20.48 -19.26 8.87
C GLY A 37 -20.04 -17.80 9.01
N GLU A 38 -18.75 -17.51 8.99
CA GLU A 38 -18.19 -16.14 8.98
C GLU A 38 -18.09 -15.63 7.54
N VAL A 39 -18.50 -14.38 7.31
CA VAL A 39 -18.56 -13.75 5.99
C VAL A 39 -17.32 -12.90 5.76
N PHE A 40 -16.62 -13.16 4.68
CA PHE A 40 -15.44 -12.43 4.25
C PHE A 40 -15.70 -11.73 2.91
N ASN A 41 -15.38 -10.45 2.84
CA ASN A 41 -15.36 -9.71 1.58
C ASN A 41 -13.98 -9.89 0.91
N PRO A 42 -13.89 -10.51 -0.29
CA PRO A 42 -12.61 -10.71 -0.97
C PRO A 42 -11.84 -9.41 -1.23
N LYS A 43 -12.56 -8.29 -1.44
CA LYS A 43 -11.92 -6.99 -1.65
C LYS A 43 -11.17 -6.51 -0.40
N GLU A 44 -11.68 -6.82 0.78
CA GLU A 44 -11.02 -6.49 2.06
C GLU A 44 -9.83 -7.43 2.32
N LEU A 45 -9.98 -8.74 2.01
CA LEU A 45 -8.91 -9.72 2.13
C LEU A 45 -7.75 -9.50 1.15
N LEU A 46 -8.04 -8.95 -0.04
CA LEU A 46 -7.07 -8.67 -1.10
C LEU A 46 -6.56 -7.23 -1.08
N SER A 47 -7.13 -6.37 -0.25
CA SER A 47 -6.62 -5.00 -0.07
C SER A 47 -5.24 -5.06 0.57
N PRO A 48 -4.26 -4.31 0.02
CA PRO A 48 -2.94 -4.25 0.63
C PRO A 48 -3.05 -3.66 2.03
N THR A 49 -2.36 -4.27 2.98
CA THR A 49 -2.22 -3.70 4.32
C THR A 49 -1.41 -2.39 4.25
N PRO A 50 -1.50 -1.51 5.26
CA PRO A 50 -0.63 -0.34 5.35
C PRO A 50 0.87 -0.70 5.22
N GLU A 51 1.30 -1.81 5.83
CA GLU A 51 2.67 -2.31 5.73
C GLU A 51 3.03 -2.73 4.29
N ASP A 52 2.12 -3.40 3.57
CA ASP A 52 2.33 -3.78 2.17
C ASP A 52 2.54 -2.55 1.28
N LEU A 53 1.78 -1.46 1.51
CA LEU A 53 1.92 -0.21 0.76
C LEU A 53 3.27 0.44 1.03
N ALA A 54 3.68 0.53 2.30
CA ALA A 54 5.00 1.04 2.68
C ALA A 54 6.13 0.19 2.10
N GLN A 55 5.95 -1.12 2.03
CA GLN A 55 6.95 -2.01 1.43
C GLN A 55 7.00 -1.87 -0.10
N ARG A 56 5.86 -1.77 -0.77
CA ARG A 56 5.80 -1.58 -2.24
C ARG A 56 6.44 -0.27 -2.66
N GLN A 57 6.17 0.84 -1.93
CA GLN A 57 6.80 2.11 -2.23
C GLN A 57 8.32 2.05 -2.07
N LEU A 58 8.84 1.39 -1.01
CA LEU A 58 10.28 1.23 -0.78
C LEU A 58 10.94 0.43 -1.91
N VAL A 59 10.32 -0.67 -2.34
CA VAL A 59 10.82 -1.50 -3.45
C VAL A 59 10.88 -0.69 -4.74
N ALA A 60 9.80 0.03 -5.08
CA ALA A 60 9.74 0.87 -6.28
C ALA A 60 10.73 2.03 -6.20
N TYR A 61 10.88 2.68 -5.03
CA TYR A 61 11.88 3.72 -4.79
C TYR A 61 13.30 3.23 -5.07
N ASN A 62 13.68 2.07 -4.53
CA ASN A 62 15.00 1.46 -4.73
C ASN A 62 15.22 0.93 -6.15
N ALA A 63 14.16 0.60 -6.86
CA ALA A 63 14.20 0.23 -8.28
C ALA A 63 14.19 1.44 -9.23
N HIS A 64 14.05 2.66 -8.71
CA HIS A 64 13.81 3.91 -9.47
C HIS A 64 12.59 3.80 -10.41
N ASP A 65 11.61 2.98 -10.02
CA ASP A 65 10.36 2.80 -10.74
C ASP A 65 9.36 3.89 -10.30
N LEU A 66 9.31 4.97 -11.07
CA LEU A 66 8.45 6.12 -10.76
C LEU A 66 6.96 5.75 -10.75
N GLU A 67 6.50 4.96 -11.72
CA GLU A 67 5.08 4.61 -11.79
C GLU A 67 4.69 3.63 -10.69
N GLY A 68 5.51 2.63 -10.41
CA GLY A 68 5.33 1.73 -9.28
C GLY A 68 5.34 2.46 -7.96
N PHE A 69 6.25 3.43 -7.78
CA PHE A 69 6.32 4.27 -6.59
C PHE A 69 5.05 5.10 -6.40
N LEU A 70 4.58 5.79 -7.44
CA LEU A 70 3.39 6.65 -7.37
C LEU A 70 2.09 5.84 -7.21
N SER A 71 2.06 4.59 -7.65
CA SER A 71 0.86 3.75 -7.68
C SER A 71 0.24 3.46 -6.30
N VAL A 72 1.02 3.60 -5.23
CA VAL A 72 0.57 3.34 -3.85
C VAL A 72 0.11 4.60 -3.11
N TYR A 73 0.19 5.77 -3.77
CA TYR A 73 -0.20 7.05 -3.17
C TYR A 73 -1.53 7.55 -3.71
N SER A 74 -2.27 8.28 -2.88
CA SER A 74 -3.50 8.94 -3.29
C SER A 74 -3.22 10.10 -4.25
N LYS A 75 -4.23 10.47 -5.05
CA LYS A 75 -4.11 11.62 -5.96
C LYS A 75 -3.91 12.93 -5.20
N GLU A 76 -4.46 13.04 -4.00
CA GLU A 76 -4.41 14.20 -3.12
C GLU A 76 -3.33 14.06 -2.03
N VAL A 77 -2.33 13.20 -2.23
CA VAL A 77 -1.27 12.94 -1.25
C VAL A 77 -0.60 14.24 -0.80
N LYS A 78 -0.28 14.33 0.51
CA LYS A 78 0.41 15.47 1.12
C LYS A 78 1.69 15.02 1.80
N LEU A 79 2.77 15.71 1.51
CA LEU A 79 4.07 15.49 2.14
C LEU A 79 4.41 16.68 3.03
N TYR A 80 4.91 16.38 4.23
CA TYR A 80 5.24 17.39 5.24
C TYR A 80 6.64 17.19 5.81
N ASN A 81 7.32 18.29 6.15
CA ASN A 81 8.29 18.26 7.23
C ASN A 81 7.54 18.29 8.56
N PHE A 82 7.90 17.40 9.46
CA PHE A 82 7.24 17.33 10.78
C PHE A 82 7.40 18.65 11.55
N PRO A 83 6.39 19.17 12.28
CA PRO A 83 5.09 18.52 12.47
C PRO A 83 4.05 18.78 11.35
N ASN A 84 4.07 19.93 10.66
CA ASN A 84 3.00 20.30 9.72
C ASN A 84 3.46 21.29 8.61
N GLU A 85 4.74 21.39 8.33
CA GLU A 85 5.23 22.22 7.22
C GLU A 85 5.01 21.49 5.90
N LEU A 86 4.04 21.95 5.09
CA LEU A 86 3.71 21.34 3.80
C LEU A 86 4.86 21.48 2.81
N ILE A 87 5.33 20.35 2.25
CA ILE A 87 6.37 20.29 1.21
C ILE A 87 5.72 20.31 -0.17
N LEU A 88 4.70 19.45 -0.36
CA LEU A 88 3.95 19.34 -1.62
C LEU A 88 2.56 18.76 -1.37
N GLU A 89 1.66 18.99 -2.32
CA GLU A 89 0.31 18.45 -2.35
C GLU A 89 -0.03 17.96 -3.76
N GLY A 90 -0.53 16.73 -3.83
CA GLY A 90 -0.99 16.08 -5.04
C GLY A 90 0.08 15.26 -5.77
N ILE A 91 -0.42 14.26 -6.47
CA ILE A 91 0.40 13.25 -7.15
C ILE A 91 1.27 13.84 -8.27
N ASP A 92 0.83 14.93 -8.92
CA ASP A 92 1.57 15.56 -10.00
C ASP A 92 2.84 16.25 -9.48
N GLN A 93 2.74 16.99 -8.36
CA GLN A 93 3.93 17.59 -7.70
C GLN A 93 4.86 16.51 -7.18
N MET A 94 4.29 15.41 -6.67
CA MET A 94 5.08 14.28 -6.24
C MET A 94 5.84 13.64 -7.41
N ARG A 95 5.20 13.48 -8.56
CA ARG A 95 5.80 12.99 -9.80
C ARG A 95 7.01 13.83 -10.21
N GLU A 96 6.85 15.15 -10.30
CA GLU A 96 7.94 16.07 -10.68
C GLU A 96 9.13 15.94 -9.72
N ARG A 97 8.85 15.93 -8.41
CA ARG A 97 9.90 15.80 -7.38
C ARG A 97 10.66 14.50 -7.48
N TYR A 98 9.97 13.37 -7.62
CA TYR A 98 10.61 12.06 -7.61
C TYR A 98 11.19 11.66 -8.96
N ALA A 99 10.68 12.16 -10.09
CA ALA A 99 11.33 12.01 -11.38
C ALA A 99 12.77 12.50 -11.35
N THR A 100 12.97 13.74 -10.87
CA THR A 100 14.32 14.30 -10.70
C THR A 100 15.18 13.53 -9.69
N ARG A 101 14.54 13.08 -8.59
CA ARG A 101 15.27 12.35 -7.54
C ARG A 101 15.78 10.99 -8.03
N PHE A 102 15.03 10.30 -8.87
CA PHE A 102 15.38 9.00 -9.43
C PHE A 102 16.43 9.04 -10.55
N GLU A 103 16.85 10.22 -10.99
CA GLU A 103 18.01 10.37 -11.87
C GLU A 103 19.35 10.05 -11.16
N SER A 104 19.37 10.07 -9.83
CA SER A 104 20.55 9.70 -9.04
C SER A 104 20.77 8.21 -9.03
N ALA A 105 21.75 7.72 -9.77
CA ALA A 105 22.07 6.31 -9.93
C ALA A 105 22.40 5.55 -8.60
N ASN A 106 22.81 6.28 -7.57
CA ASN A 106 23.19 5.72 -6.28
C ASN A 106 22.09 5.88 -5.21
N LEU A 107 20.91 6.35 -5.61
CA LEU A 107 19.81 6.56 -4.68
C LEU A 107 19.31 5.22 -4.14
N TYR A 108 19.32 5.05 -2.82
CA TYR A 108 18.87 3.86 -2.14
C TYR A 108 18.40 4.19 -0.73
N ALA A 109 17.30 3.61 -0.33
CA ALA A 109 16.76 3.70 1.02
C ALA A 109 16.75 2.32 1.69
N GLU A 110 17.21 2.28 2.94
CA GLU A 110 17.15 1.11 3.82
C GLU A 110 16.27 1.43 5.01
N VAL A 111 15.26 0.59 5.25
CA VAL A 111 14.47 0.65 6.47
C VAL A 111 15.20 -0.14 7.56
N VAL A 112 15.69 0.58 8.57
CA VAL A 112 16.41 0.00 9.73
C VAL A 112 15.42 -0.57 10.74
N ASN A 113 14.28 0.09 10.91
CA ASN A 113 13.21 -0.34 11.80
C ASN A 113 11.86 0.16 11.27
N ARG A 114 10.83 -0.69 11.38
CA ARG A 114 9.45 -0.37 11.03
C ARG A 114 8.52 -0.66 12.19
N ASN A 115 7.62 0.28 12.49
CA ASN A 115 6.52 0.08 13.41
C ASN A 115 5.20 0.34 12.66
N VAL A 116 4.21 -0.53 12.87
CA VAL A 116 2.86 -0.40 12.30
C VAL A 116 1.88 -0.19 13.43
N MET A 117 1.07 0.86 13.33
CA MET A 117 0.08 1.26 14.33
C MET A 117 -1.25 1.63 13.64
N GLY A 118 -2.10 0.62 13.40
CA GLY A 118 -3.32 0.81 12.62
C GLY A 118 -3.01 1.30 11.21
N ASP A 119 -3.51 2.46 10.84
CA ASP A 119 -3.30 3.07 9.51
C ASP A 119 -1.98 3.87 9.40
N TYR A 120 -1.14 3.84 10.42
CA TYR A 120 0.16 4.52 10.43
C TYR A 120 1.31 3.53 10.34
N ILE A 121 2.30 3.86 9.50
CA ILE A 121 3.58 3.16 9.41
C ILE A 121 4.67 4.17 9.75
N ILE A 122 5.59 3.79 10.64
CA ILE A 122 6.71 4.62 11.08
C ILE A 122 8.01 3.87 10.75
N ASP A 123 8.70 4.36 9.74
CA ASP A 123 9.98 3.81 9.28
C ASP A 123 11.15 4.67 9.76
N GLN A 124 12.15 4.02 10.34
CA GLN A 124 13.47 4.62 10.51
C GLN A 124 14.33 4.24 9.31
N GLU A 125 14.70 5.23 8.52
CA GLU A 125 15.35 5.05 7.23
C GLU A 125 16.75 5.62 7.21
N ARG A 126 17.63 4.97 6.44
CA ARG A 126 18.89 5.50 5.95
C ARG A 126 18.79 5.66 4.44
N VAL A 127 19.00 6.86 3.94
CA VAL A 127 18.93 7.17 2.52
C VAL A 127 20.31 7.64 2.05
N ILE A 128 20.84 6.97 1.03
CA ILE A 128 22.08 7.33 0.35
C ILE A 128 21.78 7.82 -1.07
N GLY A 129 22.70 8.55 -1.67
CA GLY A 129 22.58 9.06 -3.04
C GLY A 129 21.61 10.24 -3.21
N SER A 130 21.04 10.78 -2.13
CA SER A 130 20.22 11.98 -2.18
C SER A 130 21.02 13.29 -2.05
N GLY A 131 22.32 13.18 -1.88
CA GLY A 131 23.30 14.27 -1.70
C GLY A 131 24.68 13.69 -1.46
N SER A 132 25.58 14.47 -0.84
CA SER A 132 26.97 14.05 -0.55
C SER A 132 27.10 13.15 0.68
N GLU A 133 26.11 13.11 1.55
CA GLU A 133 26.12 12.36 2.81
C GLU A 133 24.89 11.46 2.94
N GLU A 134 24.99 10.46 3.81
CA GLU A 134 23.86 9.62 4.24
C GLU A 134 22.85 10.47 5.03
N VAL A 135 21.59 10.37 4.67
CA VAL A 135 20.49 11.02 5.39
C VAL A 135 19.80 9.98 6.27
N LYS A 136 19.69 10.28 7.57
CA LYS A 136 18.87 9.52 8.51
C LYS A 136 17.54 10.23 8.71
N ALA A 137 16.45 9.52 8.46
CA ALA A 137 15.12 10.06 8.58
C ALA A 137 14.22 9.11 9.39
N THR A 138 13.26 9.68 10.08
CA THR A 138 12.04 8.94 10.46
C THR A 138 10.94 9.40 9.54
N VAL A 139 10.31 8.46 8.85
CA VAL A 139 9.22 8.74 7.91
C VAL A 139 7.94 8.13 8.48
N ILE A 140 6.88 8.92 8.54
CA ILE A 140 5.57 8.48 8.98
C ILE A 140 4.65 8.50 7.77
N TYR A 141 4.06 7.36 7.44
CA TYR A 141 3.05 7.20 6.42
C TYR A 141 1.68 7.04 7.07
N HIS A 142 0.67 7.66 6.52
CA HIS A 142 -0.72 7.42 6.85
C HIS A 142 -1.44 6.85 5.65
N VAL A 143 -2.24 5.82 5.87
CA VAL A 143 -3.03 5.14 4.84
C VAL A 143 -4.50 5.44 5.05
N SER A 144 -5.18 5.81 3.98
CA SER A 144 -6.61 6.01 3.93
C SER A 144 -7.15 5.45 2.61
N GLU A 145 -8.28 4.76 2.66
CA GLU A 145 -8.93 4.16 1.48
C GLU A 145 -7.99 3.25 0.65
N GLY A 146 -7.05 2.56 1.32
CA GLY A 146 -6.13 1.62 0.67
C GLY A 146 -4.98 2.29 -0.10
N LEU A 147 -4.70 3.58 0.13
CA LEU A 147 -3.59 4.34 -0.45
C LEU A 147 -2.92 5.19 0.63
N ILE A 148 -1.64 5.51 0.41
CA ILE A 148 -0.91 6.47 1.26
C ILE A 148 -1.39 7.87 0.90
N ASP A 149 -2.01 8.58 1.85
CA ASP A 149 -2.55 9.92 1.65
C ASP A 149 -1.70 11.02 2.30
N LYS A 150 -0.90 10.69 3.33
CA LYS A 150 0.01 11.65 3.99
C LYS A 150 1.34 11.01 4.36
N VAL A 151 2.38 11.84 4.27
CA VAL A 151 3.74 11.46 4.69
C VAL A 151 4.37 12.61 5.49
N TRP A 152 5.01 12.28 6.60
CA TRP A 152 5.80 13.24 7.39
C TRP A 152 7.24 12.78 7.47
N PHE A 153 8.16 13.71 7.27
CA PHE A 153 9.59 13.49 7.39
C PHE A 153 10.14 14.19 8.63
N ILE A 154 10.87 13.43 9.44
CA ILE A 154 11.70 13.94 10.56
C ILE A 154 13.14 13.65 10.15
N ILE A 155 13.86 14.67 9.68
CA ILE A 155 15.24 14.56 9.19
C ILE A 155 16.16 15.13 10.26
N LYS A 156 17.27 14.42 10.53
CA LYS A 156 18.36 14.86 11.42
C LYS A 156 19.57 15.28 10.61
#